data_3fc31f7f872afbe610876b48eacbd382
#
_entry.id   3fc31f7f872afbe610876b48eacbd382
#
_cell.length_a   1.000
_cell.length_b   1.000
_cell.length_c   1.000
_cell.angle_alpha   90.00
_cell.angle_beta   90.00
_cell.angle_gamma   90.00
#
_symmetry.space_group_name_H-M   'P 1'
#
loop_
_entity.id
_entity.type
_entity.pdbx_description
1 polymer ?
#
loop_
_entity_poly.entity_id
_entity_poly.type
_entity_poly.pdbx_seq_one_letter_code
_entity_poly.pdbx_strand_id
1 'polypeptide(L)'
;MKYNKIFILGTSGSGKTTLANQISKKTNISHYNLDDIFWYKRFSKKRNPKRVDFLIKKILKEKRWIVEGVYGWWTEIFAQKSDLIIFLDLPFRKLAWRNIKRYLFENEKRPNEDFKNLLRLIKYIKKYKKGEHEGSYICHKKIINKHKVNLIIIKKNSQIKELLKKF
;
A
#
# COMPACT_ATOMS: atom_id res chain seq x y z
N MET A 1 1.78 15.33 17.78
CA MET A 1 1.17 14.49 16.74
C MET A 1 0.92 13.09 17.29
N LYS A 2 -0.23 12.46 17.03
CA LYS A 2 -0.64 11.19 17.67
C LYS A 2 0.10 9.95 17.15
N TYR A 3 0.52 9.94 15.87
CA TYR A 3 1.12 8.76 15.21
C TYR A 3 2.44 9.13 14.53
N ASN A 4 3.47 8.31 14.73
CA ASN A 4 4.80 8.47 14.18
C ASN A 4 5.14 7.38 13.14
N LYS A 5 4.62 6.18 13.30
CA LYS A 5 4.90 5.02 12.47
C LYS A 5 3.60 4.50 11.85
N ILE A 6 3.38 4.79 10.57
CA ILE A 6 2.12 4.53 9.89
C ILE A 6 2.32 3.50 8.79
N PHE A 7 1.54 2.41 8.84
CA PHE A 7 1.53 1.41 7.79
C PHE A 7 0.21 1.43 7.02
N ILE A 8 0.27 1.63 5.69
CA ILE A 8 -0.91 1.75 4.82
C ILE A 8 -1.00 0.53 3.93
N LEU A 9 -2.04 -0.27 4.13
CA LEU A 9 -2.34 -1.47 3.37
C LEU A 9 -3.52 -1.30 2.41
N GLY A 10 -3.52 -2.07 1.34
CA GLY A 10 -4.63 -2.14 0.38
C GLY A 10 -4.17 -2.60 -0.99
N THR A 11 -5.10 -3.02 -1.84
CA THR A 11 -4.79 -3.52 -3.19
C THR A 11 -4.47 -2.40 -4.18
N SER A 12 -4.12 -2.75 -5.42
CA SER A 12 -3.87 -1.78 -6.50
C SER A 12 -5.08 -0.88 -6.76
N GLY A 13 -4.85 0.41 -7.02
CA GLY A 13 -5.91 1.40 -7.25
C GLY A 13 -6.65 1.87 -5.98
N SER A 14 -6.29 1.38 -4.79
CA SER A 14 -6.94 1.82 -3.55
C SER A 14 -6.61 3.26 -3.15
N GLY A 15 -5.49 3.83 -3.64
CA GLY A 15 -5.06 5.20 -3.35
C GLY A 15 -4.07 5.31 -2.19
N LYS A 16 -3.39 4.22 -1.84
CA LYS A 16 -2.36 4.18 -0.78
C LYS A 16 -1.29 5.27 -0.95
N THR A 17 -0.67 5.31 -2.12
CA THR A 17 0.39 6.27 -2.43
C THR A 17 -0.09 7.72 -2.33
N THR A 18 -1.30 8.00 -2.83
CA THR A 18 -1.91 9.34 -2.71
C THR A 18 -2.13 9.71 -1.25
N LEU A 19 -2.70 8.80 -0.45
CA LEU A 19 -2.93 9.03 0.97
C LEU A 19 -1.62 9.21 1.73
N ALA A 20 -0.63 8.35 1.48
CA ALA A 20 0.69 8.42 2.09
C ALA A 20 1.37 9.77 1.81
N ASN A 21 1.34 10.24 0.56
CA ASN A 21 1.87 11.54 0.18
C ASN A 21 1.13 12.71 0.87
N GLN A 22 -0.20 12.63 0.98
CA GLN A 22 -0.99 13.65 1.68
C GLN A 22 -0.67 13.72 3.18
N ILE A 23 -0.54 12.56 3.84
CA ILE A 23 -0.12 12.50 5.25
C ILE A 23 1.31 13.02 5.39
N SER A 24 2.24 12.56 4.54
CA SER A 24 3.64 12.99 4.55
C SER A 24 3.77 14.51 4.44
N LYS A 25 3.07 15.14 3.49
CA LYS A 25 3.06 16.61 3.32
C LYS A 25 2.54 17.34 4.56
N LYS A 26 1.52 16.81 5.23
CA LYS A 26 0.95 17.43 6.44
C LYS A 26 1.81 17.28 7.69
N THR A 27 2.55 16.18 7.77
CA THR A 27 3.24 15.75 9.00
C THR A 27 4.74 15.87 8.92
N ASN A 28 5.27 16.12 7.74
CA ASN A 28 6.71 16.10 7.43
C ASN A 28 7.37 14.76 7.85
N ILE A 29 6.63 13.63 7.67
CA ILE A 29 7.15 12.28 7.87
C ILE A 29 7.52 11.67 6.52
N SER A 30 8.71 11.06 6.43
CA SER A 30 9.16 10.39 5.22
C SER A 30 8.21 9.27 4.79
N HIS A 31 7.88 9.21 3.50
CA HIS A 31 7.03 8.19 2.90
C HIS A 31 7.87 7.20 2.08
N TYR A 32 7.61 5.91 2.27
CA TYR A 32 8.27 4.78 1.62
C TYR A 32 7.25 3.89 0.92
N ASN A 33 7.40 3.70 -0.39
CA ASN A 33 6.62 2.77 -1.17
C ASN A 33 7.33 1.41 -1.21
N LEU A 34 6.66 0.34 -0.80
CA LEU A 34 7.23 -1.02 -0.80
C LEU A 34 7.54 -1.53 -2.21
N ASP A 35 6.87 -1.02 -3.25
CA ASP A 35 7.23 -1.34 -4.64
C ASP A 35 8.67 -0.87 -4.96
N ASP A 36 9.08 0.30 -4.48
CA ASP A 36 10.42 0.83 -4.70
C ASP A 36 11.51 0.11 -3.87
N ILE A 37 11.10 -0.54 -2.79
CA ILE A 37 11.97 -1.39 -1.97
C ILE A 37 12.15 -2.75 -2.63
N PHE A 38 11.06 -3.35 -3.13
CA PHE A 38 11.05 -4.70 -3.70
C PHE A 38 11.65 -4.75 -5.11
N TRP A 39 11.35 -3.74 -5.96
CA TRP A 39 11.79 -3.73 -7.34
C TRP A 39 13.06 -2.89 -7.52
N TYR A 40 14.05 -3.43 -8.24
CA TYR A 40 15.18 -2.64 -8.76
C TYR A 40 14.72 -1.81 -9.97
N LYS A 41 14.02 -2.45 -10.91
CA LYS A 41 13.30 -1.79 -11.99
C LYS A 41 11.82 -2.19 -11.85
N ARG A 42 10.97 -1.21 -11.57
CA ARG A 42 9.55 -1.42 -11.21
C ARG A 42 8.85 -2.39 -12.14
N PHE A 43 8.23 -3.43 -11.59
CA PHE A 43 7.49 -4.49 -12.27
C PHE A 43 8.28 -5.34 -13.30
N SER A 44 9.60 -5.23 -13.35
CA SER A 44 10.42 -6.05 -14.27
C SER A 44 11.56 -6.78 -13.58
N LYS A 45 12.37 -6.13 -12.76
CA LYS A 45 13.53 -6.74 -12.10
C LYS A 45 13.40 -6.60 -10.59
N LYS A 46 13.30 -7.74 -9.89
CA LYS A 46 13.30 -7.78 -8.42
C LYS A 46 14.68 -7.37 -7.87
N ARG A 47 14.68 -6.73 -6.72
CA ARG A 47 15.90 -6.40 -6.00
C ARG A 47 16.45 -7.64 -5.29
N ASN A 48 17.75 -7.70 -5.09
CA ASN A 48 18.39 -8.76 -4.31
C ASN A 48 17.79 -8.78 -2.89
N PRO A 49 17.40 -9.96 -2.35
CA PRO A 49 16.77 -10.08 -1.02
C PRO A 49 17.59 -9.43 0.09
N LYS A 50 18.92 -9.60 0.12
CA LYS A 50 19.79 -8.96 1.13
C LYS A 50 19.69 -7.43 1.08
N ARG A 51 19.50 -6.85 -0.12
CA ARG A 51 19.32 -5.41 -0.27
C ARG A 51 17.93 -4.96 0.18
N VAL A 52 16.90 -5.76 -0.07
CA VAL A 52 15.54 -5.53 0.45
C VAL A 52 15.57 -5.48 1.98
N ASP A 53 16.17 -6.49 2.63
CA ASP A 53 16.32 -6.56 4.09
C ASP A 53 17.09 -5.37 4.65
N PHE A 54 18.17 -4.95 3.99
CA PHE A 54 18.91 -3.77 4.38
C PHE A 54 18.05 -2.50 4.36
N LEU A 55 17.25 -2.30 3.30
CA LEU A 55 16.37 -1.14 3.16
C LEU A 55 15.26 -1.15 4.22
N ILE A 56 14.66 -2.31 4.49
CA ILE A 56 13.67 -2.48 5.56
C ILE A 56 14.28 -2.09 6.92
N LYS A 57 15.44 -2.65 7.25
CA LYS A 57 16.13 -2.35 8.50
C LYS A 57 16.48 -0.87 8.63
N LYS A 58 16.85 -0.21 7.52
CA LYS A 58 17.12 1.22 7.49
C LYS A 58 15.88 2.03 7.86
N ILE A 59 14.72 1.73 7.26
CA ILE A 59 13.45 2.41 7.55
C ILE A 59 13.02 2.16 9.01
N LEU A 60 13.13 0.92 9.50
CA LEU A 60 12.71 0.57 10.85
C LEU A 60 13.54 1.27 11.96
N LYS A 61 14.77 1.71 11.65
CA LYS A 61 15.60 2.52 12.56
C LYS A 61 15.12 3.97 12.68
N GLU A 62 14.34 4.45 11.75
CA GLU A 62 13.81 5.82 11.80
C GLU A 62 12.77 5.94 12.91
N LYS A 63 12.78 7.08 13.59
CA LYS A 63 11.79 7.40 14.65
C LYS A 63 10.38 7.57 14.08
N ARG A 64 10.30 8.03 12.84
CA ARG A 64 9.02 8.36 12.16
C ARG A 64 9.07 7.89 10.70
N TRP A 65 8.04 7.19 10.26
CA TRP A 65 7.91 6.75 8.87
C TRP A 65 6.47 6.49 8.47
N ILE A 66 6.18 6.63 7.18
CA ILE A 66 4.95 6.18 6.53
C ILE A 66 5.38 5.13 5.51
N VAL A 67 4.91 3.91 5.64
CA VAL A 67 5.18 2.82 4.68
C VAL A 67 3.88 2.39 4.05
N GLU A 68 3.87 2.17 2.72
CA GLU A 68 2.68 1.69 2.03
C GLU A 68 2.98 0.56 1.05
N GLY A 69 2.03 -0.36 0.90
CA GLY A 69 2.15 -1.43 -0.08
C GLY A 69 0.98 -2.41 -0.10
N VAL A 70 1.10 -3.39 -1.00
CA VAL A 70 0.12 -4.48 -1.17
C VAL A 70 0.66 -5.82 -0.65
N TYR A 71 1.95 -5.86 -0.31
CA TYR A 71 2.64 -7.09 0.05
C TYR A 71 2.16 -7.68 1.37
N GLY A 72 2.41 -8.99 1.55
CA GLY A 72 1.97 -9.77 2.68
C GLY A 72 3.07 -10.02 3.73
N TRP A 73 3.45 -11.28 3.91
CA TRP A 73 4.23 -11.78 5.05
C TRP A 73 5.58 -11.07 5.29
N TRP A 74 6.35 -10.74 4.27
CA TRP A 74 7.66 -10.09 4.45
C TRP A 74 7.56 -8.62 4.91
N THR A 75 6.37 -8.03 4.82
CA THR A 75 6.10 -6.66 5.28
C THR A 75 5.42 -6.61 6.63
N GLU A 76 5.12 -7.76 7.23
CA GLU A 76 4.46 -7.88 8.53
C GLU A 76 5.22 -7.14 9.64
N ILE A 77 6.55 -7.05 9.54
CA ILE A 77 7.37 -6.30 10.47
C ILE A 77 6.97 -4.81 10.56
N PHE A 78 6.47 -4.21 9.47
CA PHE A 78 5.96 -2.85 9.52
C PHE A 78 4.63 -2.77 10.27
N ALA A 79 3.76 -3.78 10.15
CA ALA A 79 2.54 -3.85 10.95
C ALA A 79 2.87 -3.98 12.44
N GLN A 80 3.83 -4.84 12.79
CA GLN A 80 4.28 -5.04 14.17
C GLN A 80 4.87 -3.77 14.80
N LYS A 81 5.60 -2.97 14.01
CA LYS A 81 6.34 -1.78 14.49
C LYS A 81 5.59 -0.47 14.30
N SER A 82 4.40 -0.50 13.67
CA SER A 82 3.57 0.69 13.49
C SER A 82 2.78 1.03 14.75
N ASP A 83 2.42 2.28 14.90
CA ASP A 83 1.46 2.78 15.90
C ASP A 83 0.08 3.06 15.29
N LEU A 84 0.00 3.02 13.95
CA LEU A 84 -1.25 3.10 13.20
C LEU A 84 -1.18 2.24 11.93
N ILE A 85 -2.19 1.38 11.72
CA ILE A 85 -2.45 0.72 10.45
C ILE A 85 -3.65 1.38 9.79
N ILE A 86 -3.51 1.77 8.52
CA ILE A 86 -4.62 2.26 7.68
C ILE A 86 -4.87 1.22 6.59
N PHE A 87 -6.05 0.64 6.59
CA PHE A 87 -6.44 -0.37 5.61
C PHE A 87 -7.47 0.19 4.62
N LEU A 88 -7.08 0.30 3.33
CA LEU A 88 -7.95 0.78 2.27
C LEU A 88 -8.74 -0.37 1.64
N ASP A 89 -9.92 -0.65 2.18
CA ASP A 89 -10.85 -1.70 1.72
C ASP A 89 -11.95 -1.12 0.82
N LEU A 90 -11.58 -0.69 -0.38
CA LEU A 90 -12.52 -0.11 -1.34
C LEU A 90 -13.21 -1.19 -2.18
N PRO A 91 -14.45 -0.94 -2.68
CA PRO A 91 -15.16 -1.88 -3.52
C PRO A 91 -14.49 -2.09 -4.88
N PHE A 92 -14.59 -3.32 -5.43
CA PHE A 92 -13.98 -3.73 -6.69
C PHE A 92 -14.24 -2.75 -7.85
N ARG A 93 -15.49 -2.33 -8.05
CA ARG A 93 -15.87 -1.41 -9.14
C ARG A 93 -15.03 -0.13 -9.12
N LYS A 94 -14.78 0.41 -7.94
CA LYS A 94 -13.99 1.63 -7.76
C LYS A 94 -12.50 1.40 -8.04
N LEU A 95 -11.98 0.27 -7.57
CA LEU A 95 -10.59 -0.13 -7.82
C LEU A 95 -10.34 -0.36 -9.32
N ALA A 96 -11.24 -1.09 -9.99
CA ALA A 96 -11.16 -1.35 -11.42
C ALA A 96 -11.21 -0.05 -12.22
N TRP A 97 -12.20 0.81 -11.96
CA TRP A 97 -12.33 2.11 -12.63
C TRP A 97 -11.08 2.98 -12.50
N ARG A 98 -10.51 3.08 -11.29
CA ARG A 98 -9.28 3.85 -11.08
C ARG A 98 -8.08 3.32 -11.86
N ASN A 99 -7.92 2.00 -11.97
CA ASN A 99 -6.84 1.41 -12.75
C ASN A 99 -7.07 1.62 -14.26
N ILE A 100 -8.31 1.52 -14.75
CA ILE A 100 -8.67 1.83 -16.14
C ILE A 100 -8.42 3.31 -16.44
N LYS A 101 -8.92 4.22 -15.57
CA LYS A 101 -8.71 5.66 -15.74
C LYS A 101 -7.23 6.01 -15.81
N ARG A 102 -6.42 5.42 -14.91
CA ARG A 102 -4.97 5.61 -14.94
C ARG A 102 -4.36 5.16 -16.26
N TYR A 103 -4.71 3.98 -16.74
CA TYR A 103 -4.23 3.46 -18.02
C TYR A 103 -4.56 4.37 -19.20
N LEU A 104 -5.76 4.96 -19.22
CA LEU A 104 -6.24 5.80 -20.33
C LEU A 104 -5.71 7.24 -20.27
N PHE A 105 -5.52 7.82 -19.09
CA PHE A 105 -5.33 9.27 -18.92
C PHE A 105 -4.06 9.69 -18.19
N GLU A 106 -3.28 8.78 -17.59
CA GLU A 106 -2.00 9.15 -17.01
C GLU A 106 -0.91 9.13 -18.09
N ASN A 107 -0.22 10.27 -18.26
CA ASN A 107 0.85 10.45 -19.26
C ASN A 107 2.08 9.59 -18.96
N GLU A 108 2.34 9.27 -17.69
CA GLU A 108 3.40 8.38 -17.27
C GLU A 108 2.86 6.95 -17.10
N LYS A 109 2.88 6.19 -18.19
CA LYS A 109 2.57 4.75 -18.11
C LYS A 109 3.60 4.05 -17.24
N ARG A 110 3.13 3.15 -16.36
CA ARG A 110 4.04 2.26 -15.63
C ARG A 110 4.83 1.43 -16.64
N PRO A 111 6.10 1.11 -16.37
CA PRO A 111 6.85 0.18 -17.20
C PRO A 111 6.02 -1.11 -17.42
N ASN A 112 5.89 -1.55 -18.67
CA ASN A 112 5.10 -2.71 -19.10
C ASN A 112 3.57 -2.58 -18.87
N GLU A 113 3.02 -1.36 -18.80
CA GLU A 113 1.57 -1.15 -18.72
C GLU A 113 0.97 -1.19 -20.15
N ASP A 114 0.79 -2.41 -20.67
CA ASP A 114 0.00 -2.70 -21.86
C ASP A 114 -1.44 -3.11 -21.51
N PHE A 115 -2.33 -3.20 -22.49
CA PHE A 115 -3.72 -3.60 -22.29
C PHE A 115 -3.84 -5.01 -21.66
N LYS A 116 -2.96 -5.93 -22.05
CA LYS A 116 -2.91 -7.30 -21.49
C LYS A 116 -2.59 -7.30 -20.01
N ASN A 117 -1.67 -6.47 -19.58
CA ASN A 117 -1.29 -6.31 -18.17
C ASN A 117 -2.39 -5.58 -17.37
N LEU A 118 -3.10 -4.62 -17.98
CA LEU A 118 -4.30 -4.05 -17.37
C LEU A 118 -5.36 -5.13 -17.10
N LEU A 119 -5.66 -5.98 -18.08
CA LEU A 119 -6.63 -7.07 -17.90
C LEU A 119 -6.20 -8.06 -16.80
N ARG A 120 -4.90 -8.40 -16.75
CA ARG A 120 -4.35 -9.24 -15.66
C ARG A 120 -4.52 -8.58 -14.30
N LEU A 121 -4.28 -7.27 -14.20
CA LEU A 121 -4.45 -6.50 -12.98
C LEU A 121 -5.92 -6.46 -12.54
N ILE A 122 -6.87 -6.24 -13.45
CA ILE A 122 -8.30 -6.28 -13.14
C ILE A 122 -8.73 -7.66 -12.65
N LYS A 123 -8.25 -8.75 -13.29
CA LYS A 123 -8.49 -10.13 -12.82
C LYS A 123 -7.91 -10.35 -11.42
N TYR A 124 -6.70 -9.86 -11.15
CA TYR A 124 -6.07 -9.92 -9.84
C TYR A 124 -6.92 -9.19 -8.77
N ILE A 125 -7.35 -7.96 -9.05
CA ILE A 125 -8.21 -7.18 -8.13
C ILE A 125 -9.56 -7.88 -7.90
N LYS A 126 -10.15 -8.52 -8.92
CA LYS A 126 -11.39 -9.31 -8.77
C LYS A 126 -11.20 -10.50 -7.82
N LYS A 127 -10.04 -11.18 -7.89
CA LYS A 127 -9.69 -12.30 -7.02
C LYS A 127 -9.20 -11.87 -5.63
N TYR A 128 -8.88 -10.59 -5.43
CA TYR A 128 -8.28 -10.07 -4.21
C TYR A 128 -9.04 -10.47 -2.94
N LYS A 129 -10.36 -10.34 -2.92
CA LYS A 129 -11.19 -10.67 -1.73
C LYS A 129 -11.36 -12.18 -1.50
N LYS A 130 -11.20 -13.00 -2.54
CA LYS A 130 -11.42 -14.46 -2.50
C LYS A 130 -10.13 -15.26 -2.44
N GLY A 131 -9.00 -14.65 -2.76
CA GLY A 131 -7.71 -15.35 -2.86
C GLY A 131 -6.99 -15.44 -1.53
N GLU A 132 -6.17 -16.48 -1.39
CA GLU A 132 -5.26 -16.68 -0.26
C GLU A 132 -3.80 -16.36 -0.62
N HIS A 133 -3.57 -15.78 -1.81
CA HIS A 133 -2.26 -15.41 -2.26
C HIS A 133 -1.69 -14.22 -1.48
N GLU A 134 -0.39 -14.07 -1.53
CA GLU A 134 0.31 -12.93 -0.96
C GLU A 134 -0.27 -11.60 -1.47
N GLY A 135 -0.51 -10.65 -0.56
CA GLY A 135 -1.16 -9.37 -0.88
C GLY A 135 -2.67 -9.46 -1.12
N SER A 136 -3.32 -10.61 -0.80
CA SER A 136 -4.77 -10.76 -0.83
C SER A 136 -5.44 -10.10 0.37
N TYR A 137 -6.76 -9.94 0.29
CA TYR A 137 -7.58 -9.43 1.40
C TYR A 137 -7.44 -10.28 2.66
N ILE A 138 -7.48 -11.62 2.50
CA ILE A 138 -7.34 -12.56 3.60
C ILE A 138 -5.97 -12.43 4.27
N CYS A 139 -4.91 -12.32 3.47
CA CYS A 139 -3.55 -12.09 3.97
C CYS A 139 -3.45 -10.77 4.75
N HIS A 140 -3.98 -9.67 4.21
CA HIS A 140 -4.01 -8.38 4.92
C HIS A 140 -4.80 -8.47 6.23
N LYS A 141 -5.95 -9.16 6.25
CA LYS A 141 -6.74 -9.36 7.47
C LYS A 141 -6.00 -10.18 8.51
N LYS A 142 -5.28 -11.24 8.10
CA LYS A 142 -4.43 -12.02 9.01
C LYS A 142 -3.37 -11.12 9.67
N ILE A 143 -2.65 -10.30 8.90
CA ILE A 143 -1.65 -9.35 9.42
C ILE A 143 -2.28 -8.36 10.39
N ILE A 144 -3.40 -7.74 10.02
CA ILE A 144 -4.09 -6.74 10.85
C ILE A 144 -4.56 -7.35 12.18
N ASN A 145 -5.13 -8.55 12.14
CA ASN A 145 -5.69 -9.21 13.33
C ASN A 145 -4.60 -9.75 14.27
N LYS A 146 -3.40 -10.04 13.74
CA LYS A 146 -2.29 -10.56 14.53
C LYS A 146 -1.66 -9.50 15.45
N HIS A 147 -1.72 -8.23 15.07
CA HIS A 147 -1.07 -7.15 15.77
C HIS A 147 -2.09 -6.21 16.44
N LYS A 148 -1.92 -5.99 17.75
CA LYS A 148 -2.76 -5.07 18.56
C LYS A 148 -2.31 -3.62 18.33
N VAL A 149 -2.57 -3.08 17.14
CA VAL A 149 -2.21 -1.71 16.74
C VAL A 149 -3.49 -0.92 16.44
N ASN A 150 -3.43 0.41 16.59
CA ASN A 150 -4.56 1.25 16.17
C ASN A 150 -4.86 1.00 14.69
N LEU A 151 -6.13 0.71 14.38
CA LEU A 151 -6.58 0.34 13.05
C LEU A 151 -7.65 1.31 12.54
N ILE A 152 -7.44 1.83 11.34
CA ILE A 152 -8.46 2.60 10.62
C ILE A 152 -8.76 1.90 9.29
N ILE A 153 -10.02 1.50 9.12
CA ILE A 153 -10.48 0.87 7.86
C ILE A 153 -11.23 1.91 7.04
N ILE A 154 -10.78 2.15 5.81
CA ILE A 154 -11.37 3.08 4.87
C ILE A 154 -12.13 2.31 3.79
N LYS A 155 -13.45 2.45 3.77
CA LYS A 155 -14.35 1.82 2.78
C LYS A 155 -14.91 2.81 1.75
N LYS A 156 -14.86 4.11 2.05
CA LYS A 156 -15.37 5.20 1.20
C LYS A 156 -14.37 6.36 1.14
N ASN A 157 -14.36 7.10 0.01
CA ASN A 157 -13.44 8.24 -0.14
C ASN A 157 -13.69 9.39 0.84
N SER A 158 -14.94 9.61 1.27
CA SER A 158 -15.27 10.63 2.28
C SER A 158 -14.46 10.45 3.55
N GLN A 159 -14.26 9.20 4.00
CA GLN A 159 -13.49 8.88 5.19
C GLN A 159 -12.00 9.28 5.09
N ILE A 160 -11.45 9.40 3.86
CA ILE A 160 -10.07 9.89 3.66
C ILE A 160 -9.97 11.38 4.08
N LYS A 161 -10.95 12.19 3.71
CA LYS A 161 -10.99 13.62 4.09
C LYS A 161 -11.07 13.78 5.61
N GLU A 162 -11.90 12.97 6.26
CA GLU A 162 -12.03 12.97 7.73
C GLU A 162 -10.75 12.48 8.42
N LEU A 163 -10.14 11.43 7.88
CA LEU A 163 -8.87 10.93 8.38
C LEU A 163 -7.77 12.00 8.30
N LEU A 164 -7.68 12.73 7.18
CA LEU A 164 -6.66 13.76 6.98
C LEU A 164 -6.82 14.98 7.92
N LYS A 165 -7.99 15.19 8.52
CA LYS A 165 -8.16 16.21 9.58
C LYS A 165 -7.50 15.83 10.91
N LYS A 166 -7.15 14.54 11.09
CA LYS A 166 -6.51 14.02 12.30
C LYS A 166 -4.99 14.16 12.29
N PHE A 167 -4.43 14.53 11.15
CA PHE A 167 -3.04 14.87 10.90
C PHE A 167 -2.89 16.37 10.61
#